data_529fa20cc69d0d4b9d0e3638a635287f
#
_entry.id   529fa20cc69d0d4b9d0e3638a635287f
#
_cell.length_a   1.000
_cell.length_b   1.000
_cell.length_c   1.000
_cell.angle_alpha   90.00
_cell.angle_beta   90.00
_cell.angle_gamma   90.00
#
_symmetry.space_group_name_H-M   'P 1'
#
loop_
_entity.id
_entity.type
_entity.pdbx_description
1 polymer ?
#
loop_
_entity_poly.entity_id
_entity_poly.type
_entity_poly.pdbx_seq_one_letter_code
_entity_poly.pdbx_strand_id
1 'polypeptide(L)'
;YGNGDDKNRDEYANSCDIKTSSVDATPFFDQTSGFDNWIREIFWGFGASNYPINGRVWYPEGQGPFPLVIFVHGNHLMQEYSDPGYEYIATLLASKGYIAASIDENFLNSNWSGDYSHNEIFTRAWLILKHLECWREWNQQEDTPFYQTVDMDNIALVGHSRGGQAAPLAIVINKQKRYYKDANQDFNFNFSIKGIVEIAPTAFYSMHKDKPLELENIDYLLLQGGYDQDVFSMAGSRKYNNLHFTDTNFHFKSVLYIYAANHGQFSTAWGRKDIPFPYSALLNLTPLMDGEGQRKIAQTYISAFLDASLKGKKENLSILKDYRLAKAIIPKGYYFNQYEDSGFKYIADYEEDLDV
;
A
#
# COMPACT_ATOMS: atom_id res chain seq x y z
N TYR A 1 -9.02 0.23 15.54
CA TYR A 1 -8.34 1.15 16.45
C TYR A 1 -8.44 2.60 15.98
N GLY A 2 -8.40 3.54 16.90
CA GLY A 2 -8.47 4.95 16.55
C GLY A 2 -8.29 5.88 17.75
N ASN A 3 -8.01 7.17 17.47
CA ASN A 3 -7.73 8.15 18.55
C ASN A 3 -8.96 8.81 19.18
N GLY A 4 -10.13 8.65 18.59
CA GLY A 4 -11.37 9.21 19.10
C GLY A 4 -11.71 10.64 18.65
N ASP A 5 -10.82 11.33 17.94
CA ASP A 5 -10.99 12.74 17.56
C ASP A 5 -11.71 12.91 16.21
N ASP A 6 -11.86 11.82 15.44
CA ASP A 6 -12.53 11.86 14.14
C ASP A 6 -14.05 11.94 14.31
N LYS A 7 -14.59 13.12 14.18
CA LYS A 7 -16.03 13.39 14.34
C LYS A 7 -16.90 12.84 13.19
N ASN A 8 -16.29 12.42 12.08
CA ASN A 8 -17.00 11.91 10.92
C ASN A 8 -17.02 10.37 10.87
N ARG A 9 -16.21 9.71 11.71
CA ARG A 9 -15.97 8.27 11.71
C ARG A 9 -16.19 7.68 13.10
N ASP A 10 -17.47 7.37 13.43
CA ASP A 10 -17.84 6.84 14.76
C ASP A 10 -17.10 5.54 15.10
N GLU A 11 -16.78 4.72 14.10
CA GLU A 11 -15.98 3.50 14.25
C GLU A 11 -14.58 3.75 14.81
N TYR A 12 -14.02 4.93 14.63
CA TYR A 12 -12.72 5.32 15.19
C TYR A 12 -12.83 6.21 16.42
N ALA A 13 -13.99 6.84 16.61
CA ALA A 13 -14.26 7.70 17.76
C ALA A 13 -14.76 6.91 18.97
N ASN A 14 -15.98 6.39 18.89
CA ASN A 14 -16.67 5.78 20.04
C ASN A 14 -16.61 4.26 20.04
N SER A 15 -16.58 3.65 18.84
CA SER A 15 -16.77 2.20 18.67
C SER A 15 -15.46 1.43 18.48
N CYS A 16 -14.27 2.09 18.55
CA CYS A 16 -13.01 1.38 18.37
C CYS A 16 -12.58 0.66 19.65
N ASP A 17 -12.06 -0.56 19.47
CA ASP A 17 -11.66 -1.45 20.57
C ASP A 17 -10.34 -1.01 21.24
N ILE A 18 -9.44 -0.39 20.48
CA ILE A 18 -8.14 0.07 20.96
C ILE A 18 -8.00 1.57 20.69
N LYS A 19 -7.69 2.33 21.73
CA LYS A 19 -7.43 3.76 21.61
C LYS A 19 -5.97 4.02 21.26
N THR A 20 -5.75 4.97 20.34
CA THR A 20 -4.44 5.44 19.92
C THR A 20 -4.24 6.91 20.26
N SER A 21 -2.99 7.36 20.30
CA SER A 21 -2.68 8.79 20.37
C SER A 21 -2.55 9.36 18.97
N SER A 22 -2.87 10.65 18.81
CA SER A 22 -2.57 11.40 17.60
C SER A 22 -1.06 11.65 17.48
N VAL A 23 -0.62 11.99 16.27
CA VAL A 23 0.78 12.29 15.95
C VAL A 23 0.92 13.65 15.29
N ASP A 24 2.03 14.34 15.59
CA ASP A 24 2.38 15.61 14.95
C ASP A 24 3.14 15.36 13.64
N ALA A 25 2.47 15.54 12.52
CA ALA A 25 3.03 15.44 11.18
C ALA A 25 3.48 16.79 10.60
N THR A 26 3.37 17.89 11.37
CA THR A 26 3.72 19.26 10.90
C THR A 26 5.11 19.34 10.28
N PRO A 27 6.17 18.68 10.82
CA PRO A 27 7.50 18.72 10.24
C PRO A 27 7.61 18.07 8.85
N PHE A 28 6.68 17.17 8.51
CA PHE A 28 6.73 16.34 7.31
C PHE A 28 5.74 16.77 6.23
N PHE A 29 4.99 17.83 6.51
CA PHE A 29 3.92 18.29 5.64
C PHE A 29 4.17 19.73 5.19
N ASP A 30 4.46 19.93 3.89
CA ASP A 30 4.55 21.28 3.32
C ASP A 30 3.13 21.84 3.21
N GLN A 31 2.74 22.71 4.12
CA GLN A 31 1.44 23.36 4.10
C GLN A 31 1.25 24.13 2.79
N THR A 32 0.26 23.74 2.03
CA THR A 32 -0.29 24.51 0.91
C THR A 32 -1.21 25.61 1.41
N SER A 33 -1.76 26.39 0.50
CA SER A 33 -2.58 27.59 0.78
C SER A 33 -3.52 27.39 1.98
N GLY A 34 -3.63 28.42 2.82
CA GLY A 34 -4.41 28.40 4.05
C GLY A 34 -5.88 28.03 3.90
N PHE A 35 -6.46 28.16 2.69
CA PHE A 35 -7.87 27.85 2.44
C PHE A 35 -8.14 26.33 2.40
N ASP A 36 -7.32 25.55 1.72
CA ASP A 36 -7.51 24.09 1.65
C ASP A 36 -7.29 23.42 3.01
N ASN A 37 -6.27 23.84 3.74
CA ASN A 37 -6.04 23.36 5.10
C ASN A 37 -7.20 23.72 6.03
N TRP A 38 -7.71 24.94 5.96
CA TRP A 38 -8.82 25.40 6.76
C TRP A 38 -10.10 24.57 6.50
N ILE A 39 -10.42 24.24 5.22
CA ILE A 39 -11.57 23.38 4.88
C ILE A 39 -11.38 22.00 5.49
N ARG A 40 -10.19 21.41 5.39
CA ARG A 40 -9.88 20.09 5.91
C ARG A 40 -10.00 20.03 7.43
N GLU A 41 -9.44 21.02 8.12
CA GLU A 41 -9.53 21.13 9.59
C GLU A 41 -10.97 21.31 10.05
N ILE A 42 -11.79 22.10 9.35
CA ILE A 42 -13.23 22.19 9.64
C ILE A 42 -13.93 20.86 9.43
N PHE A 43 -13.65 20.18 8.34
CA PHE A 43 -14.30 18.89 8.02
C PHE A 43 -13.91 17.81 9.02
N TRP A 44 -12.62 17.59 9.24
CA TRP A 44 -12.11 16.52 10.08
C TRP A 44 -12.16 16.86 11.59
N GLY A 45 -11.97 18.12 11.97
CA GLY A 45 -11.83 18.57 13.35
C GLY A 45 -10.41 18.50 13.89
N PHE A 46 -9.43 18.10 13.04
CA PHE A 46 -8.01 18.07 13.36
C PHE A 46 -7.17 18.52 12.16
N GLY A 47 -5.91 18.85 12.38
CA GLY A 47 -4.92 19.24 11.36
C GLY A 47 -3.63 18.46 11.50
N ALA A 48 -2.59 18.86 10.76
CA ALA A 48 -1.31 18.16 10.69
C ALA A 48 -0.59 17.98 12.04
N SER A 49 -0.83 18.87 13.00
CA SER A 49 -0.30 18.75 14.38
C SER A 49 -0.93 17.64 15.20
N ASN A 50 -2.00 17.01 14.69
CA ASN A 50 -2.84 16.09 15.48
C ASN A 50 -3.47 15.00 14.62
N TYR A 51 -2.72 14.44 13.66
CA TYR A 51 -3.24 13.38 12.79
C TYR A 51 -3.55 12.11 13.58
N PRO A 52 -4.72 11.52 13.35
CA PRO A 52 -5.11 10.29 14.01
C PRO A 52 -4.33 9.08 13.47
N ILE A 53 -4.18 8.07 14.30
CA ILE A 53 -3.72 6.73 13.91
C ILE A 53 -4.93 5.80 13.95
N ASN A 54 -5.66 5.75 12.84
CA ASN A 54 -6.91 5.00 12.70
C ASN A 54 -6.72 3.81 11.75
N GLY A 55 -7.37 2.68 12.01
CA GLY A 55 -7.34 1.55 11.08
C GLY A 55 -8.31 0.43 11.47
N ARG A 56 -8.68 -0.34 10.46
CA ARG A 56 -9.48 -1.56 10.58
C ARG A 56 -8.57 -2.76 10.61
N VAL A 57 -8.89 -3.76 11.44
CA VAL A 57 -8.04 -4.94 11.61
C VAL A 57 -8.86 -6.21 11.44
N TRP A 58 -8.32 -7.14 10.68
CA TRP A 58 -8.77 -8.53 10.58
C TRP A 58 -7.63 -9.43 11.03
N TYR A 59 -7.89 -10.30 11.98
CA TYR A 59 -6.87 -11.15 12.56
C TYR A 59 -7.40 -12.55 12.84
N PRO A 60 -6.51 -13.57 12.84
CA PRO A 60 -6.91 -14.94 13.12
C PRO A 60 -7.20 -15.17 14.59
N GLU A 61 -8.07 -16.10 14.89
CA GLU A 61 -8.19 -16.66 16.23
C GLU A 61 -7.02 -17.61 16.51
N GLY A 62 -6.55 -17.66 17.77
CA GLY A 62 -5.55 -18.61 18.22
C GLY A 62 -4.24 -17.98 18.66
N GLN A 63 -3.23 -18.83 18.85
CA GLN A 63 -1.91 -18.41 19.29
C GLN A 63 -1.04 -18.01 18.10
N GLY A 64 -0.53 -16.76 18.13
CA GLY A 64 0.46 -16.27 17.15
C GLY A 64 1.86 -16.91 17.35
N PRO A 65 2.93 -16.28 16.83
CA PRO A 65 2.87 -14.99 16.15
C PRO A 65 2.39 -15.10 14.70
N PHE A 66 1.65 -14.10 14.24
CA PHE A 66 1.11 -14.00 12.88
C PHE A 66 1.81 -12.87 12.11
N PRO A 67 2.22 -13.09 10.85
CA PRO A 67 2.76 -12.02 10.00
C PRO A 67 1.78 -10.86 9.85
N LEU A 68 2.33 -9.64 9.79
CA LEU A 68 1.56 -8.40 9.72
C LEU A 68 1.53 -7.85 8.29
N VAL A 69 0.33 -7.50 7.79
CA VAL A 69 0.13 -6.89 6.48
C VAL A 69 -0.60 -5.56 6.65
N ILE A 70 0.02 -4.46 6.21
CA ILE A 70 -0.58 -3.13 6.24
C ILE A 70 -1.07 -2.75 4.84
N PHE A 71 -2.37 -2.46 4.71
CA PHE A 71 -2.99 -1.92 3.50
C PHE A 71 -3.04 -0.41 3.56
N VAL A 72 -2.60 0.23 2.49
CA VAL A 72 -2.53 1.69 2.35
C VAL A 72 -3.30 2.09 1.09
N HIS A 73 -4.40 2.80 1.27
CA HIS A 73 -5.20 3.28 0.14
C HIS A 73 -4.55 4.48 -0.57
N GLY A 74 -5.05 4.80 -1.76
CA GLY A 74 -4.65 5.97 -2.51
C GLY A 74 -5.53 7.19 -2.29
N ASN A 75 -5.39 8.16 -3.21
CA ASN A 75 -6.18 9.37 -3.20
C ASN A 75 -7.59 9.13 -3.78
N HIS A 76 -8.58 9.68 -3.12
CA HIS A 76 -9.96 9.79 -3.57
C HIS A 76 -10.56 11.06 -2.95
N LEU A 77 -11.85 11.31 -3.06
CA LEU A 77 -12.47 12.39 -2.28
C LEU A 77 -12.41 12.03 -0.79
N MET A 78 -11.99 12.97 0.05
CA MET A 78 -11.81 12.73 1.49
C MET A 78 -13.11 12.32 2.22
N GLN A 79 -14.27 12.60 1.63
CA GLN A 79 -15.59 12.18 2.11
C GLN A 79 -15.98 10.75 1.72
N GLU A 80 -15.24 10.14 0.80
CA GLU A 80 -15.46 8.78 0.31
C GLU A 80 -14.37 7.87 0.88
N TYR A 81 -14.70 7.23 2.01
CA TYR A 81 -13.74 6.50 2.82
C TYR A 81 -13.18 5.28 2.10
N SER A 82 -11.87 5.23 1.97
CA SER A 82 -11.16 4.25 1.15
C SER A 82 -10.64 3.04 1.93
N ASP A 83 -10.37 3.19 3.23
CA ASP A 83 -9.87 2.13 4.12
C ASP A 83 -10.76 0.88 4.17
N PRO A 84 -12.12 0.94 4.11
CA PRO A 84 -12.94 -0.27 4.08
C PRO A 84 -12.80 -1.08 2.79
N GLY A 85 -12.28 -0.48 1.75
CA GLY A 85 -12.24 -1.06 0.40
C GLY A 85 -11.40 -2.34 0.24
N TYR A 86 -10.64 -2.72 1.26
CA TYR A 86 -9.75 -3.89 1.24
C TYR A 86 -10.22 -5.03 2.16
N GLU A 87 -11.41 -4.93 2.76
CA GLU A 87 -11.99 -5.97 3.62
C GLU A 87 -12.02 -7.34 2.96
N TYR A 88 -12.35 -7.41 1.67
CA TYR A 88 -12.46 -8.67 0.92
C TYR A 88 -11.16 -9.51 0.93
N ILE A 89 -10.01 -8.84 0.91
CA ILE A 89 -8.71 -9.52 0.96
C ILE A 89 -8.19 -9.64 2.39
N ALA A 90 -8.43 -8.66 3.24
CA ALA A 90 -8.03 -8.71 4.64
C ALA A 90 -8.71 -9.89 5.37
N THR A 91 -9.99 -10.13 5.12
CA THR A 91 -10.72 -11.30 5.63
C THR A 91 -10.11 -12.62 5.15
N LEU A 92 -9.76 -12.72 3.86
CA LEU A 92 -9.07 -13.90 3.34
C LEU A 92 -7.71 -14.10 4.02
N LEU A 93 -6.93 -13.04 4.20
CA LEU A 93 -5.61 -13.12 4.84
C LEU A 93 -5.73 -13.52 6.31
N ALA A 94 -6.70 -12.99 7.06
CA ALA A 94 -6.96 -13.41 8.43
C ALA A 94 -7.29 -14.91 8.51
N SER A 95 -8.14 -15.43 7.61
CA SER A 95 -8.43 -16.86 7.53
C SER A 95 -7.22 -17.75 7.18
N LYS A 96 -6.18 -17.14 6.61
CA LYS A 96 -4.90 -17.78 6.27
C LYS A 96 -3.83 -17.60 7.34
N GLY A 97 -4.14 -16.97 8.47
CA GLY A 97 -3.22 -16.77 9.59
C GLY A 97 -2.30 -15.57 9.39
N TYR A 98 -2.83 -14.45 8.92
CA TYR A 98 -2.17 -13.14 8.89
C TYR A 98 -2.97 -12.14 9.74
N ILE A 99 -2.30 -11.20 10.35
CA ILE A 99 -2.95 -9.97 10.81
C ILE A 99 -2.92 -9.00 9.62
N ALA A 100 -4.09 -8.52 9.22
CA ALA A 100 -4.25 -7.57 8.12
C ALA A 100 -4.87 -6.28 8.65
N ALA A 101 -4.20 -5.15 8.48
CA ALA A 101 -4.69 -3.84 8.90
C ALA A 101 -4.83 -2.91 7.70
N SER A 102 -6.00 -2.31 7.52
CA SER A 102 -6.23 -1.25 6.54
C SER A 102 -6.24 0.09 7.26
N ILE A 103 -5.23 0.90 7.00
CA ILE A 103 -5.04 2.19 7.68
C ILE A 103 -5.87 3.29 7.03
N ASP A 104 -6.35 4.21 7.85
CA ASP A 104 -7.10 5.38 7.41
C ASP A 104 -6.18 6.58 7.21
N GLU A 105 -6.04 6.98 5.96
CA GLU A 105 -5.35 8.20 5.54
C GLU A 105 -6.27 9.09 4.69
N ASN A 106 -7.60 8.97 4.85
CA ASN A 106 -8.57 9.75 4.07
C ASN A 106 -8.45 11.25 4.29
N PHE A 107 -7.95 11.66 5.46
CA PHE A 107 -7.65 13.07 5.76
C PHE A 107 -6.52 13.66 4.91
N LEU A 108 -5.72 12.83 4.24
CA LEU A 108 -4.72 13.22 3.24
C LEU A 108 -5.27 13.20 1.80
N ASN A 109 -6.49 12.77 1.59
CA ASN A 109 -7.11 12.71 0.26
C ASN A 109 -7.54 14.09 -0.24
N SER A 110 -7.82 14.20 -1.55
CA SER A 110 -8.34 15.43 -2.17
C SER A 110 -9.70 15.83 -1.62
N ASN A 111 -9.98 17.10 -1.65
CA ASN A 111 -11.31 17.65 -1.42
C ASN A 111 -11.84 18.32 -2.71
N TRP A 112 -13.04 18.89 -2.64
CA TRP A 112 -13.67 19.58 -3.77
C TRP A 112 -12.91 20.81 -4.28
N SER A 113 -12.00 21.39 -3.47
CA SER A 113 -11.17 22.55 -3.83
C SER A 113 -9.82 22.16 -4.42
N GLY A 114 -9.40 20.92 -4.30
CA GLY A 114 -8.15 20.42 -4.87
C GLY A 114 -7.46 19.34 -4.05
N ASP A 115 -6.30 18.96 -4.52
CA ASP A 115 -5.39 18.04 -3.87
C ASP A 115 -4.52 18.72 -2.81
N TYR A 116 -4.04 17.95 -1.85
CA TYR A 116 -2.88 18.36 -1.07
C TYR A 116 -1.63 18.49 -1.95
N SER A 117 -0.66 19.21 -1.45
CA SER A 117 0.63 19.35 -2.12
C SER A 117 1.34 18.00 -2.28
N HIS A 118 2.31 17.95 -3.18
CA HIS A 118 3.09 16.75 -3.48
C HIS A 118 3.80 16.12 -2.26
N ASN A 119 3.90 16.83 -1.13
CA ASN A 119 4.54 16.34 0.08
C ASN A 119 3.64 15.37 0.91
N GLU A 120 2.37 15.24 0.58
CA GLU A 120 1.48 14.31 1.27
C GLU A 120 1.97 12.86 1.20
N ILE A 121 2.69 12.50 0.13
CA ILE A 121 3.27 11.16 -0.04
C ILE A 121 4.30 10.85 1.05
N PHE A 122 5.13 11.83 1.45
CA PHE A 122 6.06 11.62 2.55
C PHE A 122 5.30 11.40 3.87
N THR A 123 4.27 12.21 4.12
CA THR A 123 3.43 12.08 5.30
C THR A 123 2.72 10.72 5.35
N ARG A 124 2.15 10.25 4.21
CA ARG A 124 1.59 8.89 4.10
C ARG A 124 2.62 7.82 4.46
N ALA A 125 3.80 7.90 3.87
CA ALA A 125 4.88 6.95 4.12
C ALA A 125 5.34 6.94 5.59
N TRP A 126 5.41 8.12 6.21
CA TRP A 126 5.75 8.25 7.62
C TRP A 126 4.64 7.71 8.53
N LEU A 127 3.37 7.97 8.20
CA LEU A 127 2.22 7.45 8.96
C LEU A 127 2.17 5.91 8.93
N ILE A 128 2.50 5.26 7.80
CA ILE A 128 2.66 3.79 7.77
C ILE A 128 3.59 3.31 8.88
N LEU A 129 4.73 4.00 9.06
CA LEU A 129 5.71 3.63 10.09
C LEU A 129 5.20 3.95 11.50
N LYS A 130 4.40 4.99 11.68
CA LYS A 130 3.72 5.29 12.94
C LYS A 130 2.69 4.23 13.32
N HIS A 131 1.95 3.70 12.34
CA HIS A 131 1.10 2.53 12.57
C HIS A 131 1.93 1.32 13.02
N LEU A 132 3.07 1.04 12.39
CA LEU A 132 3.96 -0.06 12.80
C LEU A 132 4.53 0.13 14.21
N GLU A 133 4.75 1.38 14.67
CA GLU A 133 5.11 1.64 16.07
C GLU A 133 4.00 1.18 17.03
N CYS A 134 2.74 1.52 16.74
CA CYS A 134 1.61 1.04 17.57
C CYS A 134 1.56 -0.50 17.60
N TRP A 135 1.76 -1.17 16.46
CA TRP A 135 1.80 -2.64 16.41
C TRP A 135 2.94 -3.23 17.25
N ARG A 136 4.12 -2.61 17.22
CA ARG A 136 5.26 -3.00 18.05
C ARG A 136 4.96 -2.83 19.55
N GLU A 137 4.29 -1.74 19.92
CA GLU A 137 3.87 -1.46 21.29
C GLU A 137 2.80 -2.46 21.77
N TRP A 138 1.74 -2.67 20.99
CA TRP A 138 0.67 -3.62 21.35
C TRP A 138 1.18 -5.05 21.50
N ASN A 139 2.16 -5.45 20.70
CA ASN A 139 2.79 -6.77 20.84
C ASN A 139 3.52 -6.96 22.17
N GLN A 140 3.78 -5.87 22.90
CA GLN A 140 4.45 -5.87 24.20
C GLN A 140 3.50 -5.59 25.37
N GLN A 141 2.24 -5.19 25.13
CA GLN A 141 1.27 -4.79 26.15
C GLN A 141 0.29 -5.93 26.43
N GLU A 142 0.26 -6.41 27.69
CA GLU A 142 -0.55 -7.54 28.13
C GLU A 142 -2.08 -7.29 28.03
N ASP A 143 -2.51 -6.04 28.04
CA ASP A 143 -3.92 -5.64 28.00
C ASP A 143 -4.47 -5.47 26.56
N THR A 144 -3.70 -5.80 25.54
CA THR A 144 -4.16 -5.77 24.16
C THR A 144 -4.40 -7.19 23.59
N PRO A 145 -5.33 -7.36 22.65
CA PRO A 145 -5.53 -8.65 21.97
C PRO A 145 -4.31 -9.09 21.14
N PHE A 146 -3.33 -8.20 20.96
CA PHE A 146 -2.14 -8.42 20.15
C PHE A 146 -0.88 -8.75 20.95
N TYR A 147 -1.01 -8.91 22.27
CA TYR A 147 0.12 -9.28 23.11
C TYR A 147 0.77 -10.58 22.66
N GLN A 148 2.05 -10.52 22.26
CA GLN A 148 2.85 -11.64 21.75
C GLN A 148 2.26 -12.41 20.57
N THR A 149 1.32 -11.77 19.83
CA THR A 149 0.65 -12.43 18.69
C THR A 149 1.13 -11.91 17.33
N VAL A 150 1.89 -10.81 17.29
CA VAL A 150 2.35 -10.18 16.05
C VAL A 150 3.78 -10.61 15.72
N ASP A 151 3.97 -11.18 14.54
CA ASP A 151 5.29 -11.48 14.00
C ASP A 151 5.90 -10.20 13.37
N MET A 152 6.61 -9.44 14.20
CA MET A 152 7.26 -8.20 13.79
C MET A 152 8.49 -8.41 12.89
N ASP A 153 8.94 -9.66 12.71
CA ASP A 153 10.02 -10.01 11.79
C ASP A 153 9.53 -10.30 10.37
N ASN A 154 8.20 -10.44 10.19
CA ASN A 154 7.56 -10.75 8.90
C ASN A 154 6.44 -9.76 8.59
N ILE A 155 6.80 -8.58 8.09
CA ILE A 155 5.88 -7.49 7.74
C ILE A 155 5.83 -7.32 6.23
N ALA A 156 4.63 -7.08 5.67
CA ALA A 156 4.45 -6.63 4.29
C ALA A 156 3.57 -5.38 4.21
N LEU A 157 3.82 -4.56 3.20
CA LEU A 157 3.02 -3.39 2.85
C LEU A 157 2.27 -3.65 1.54
N VAL A 158 1.00 -3.30 1.48
CA VAL A 158 0.16 -3.38 0.28
C VAL A 158 -0.38 -1.99 0.00
N GLY A 159 0.16 -1.33 -1.02
CA GLY A 159 -0.23 0.04 -1.37
C GLY A 159 -0.99 0.10 -2.69
N HIS A 160 -2.09 0.86 -2.72
CA HIS A 160 -2.87 1.10 -3.93
C HIS A 160 -2.75 2.57 -4.36
N SER A 161 -2.52 2.83 -5.66
CA SER A 161 -2.43 4.19 -6.20
C SER A 161 -1.34 5.02 -5.48
N ARG A 162 -1.67 6.15 -4.87
CA ARG A 162 -0.74 6.93 -4.02
C ARG A 162 -0.25 6.14 -2.81
N GLY A 163 -1.03 5.22 -2.25
CA GLY A 163 -0.55 4.28 -1.24
C GLY A 163 0.55 3.36 -1.77
N GLY A 164 0.45 2.95 -3.06
CA GLY A 164 1.52 2.22 -3.76
C GLY A 164 2.78 3.07 -4.02
N GLN A 165 2.67 4.39 -3.99
CA GLN A 165 3.84 5.28 -3.99
C GLN A 165 4.40 5.48 -2.58
N ALA A 166 3.54 5.55 -1.57
CA ALA A 166 3.95 5.76 -0.18
C ALA A 166 4.64 4.54 0.45
N ALA A 167 4.17 3.33 0.13
CA ALA A 167 4.69 2.11 0.73
C ALA A 167 6.19 1.87 0.45
N PRO A 168 6.73 1.98 -0.79
CA PRO A 168 8.17 1.90 -1.01
C PRO A 168 8.95 3.04 -0.36
N LEU A 169 8.38 4.25 -0.29
CA LEU A 169 9.01 5.36 0.42
C LEU A 169 9.11 5.10 1.93
N ALA A 170 8.12 4.44 2.52
CA ALA A 170 8.17 4.02 3.91
C ALA A 170 9.35 3.07 4.19
N ILE A 171 9.68 2.16 3.25
CA ILE A 171 10.84 1.27 3.37
C ILE A 171 12.15 2.07 3.42
N VAL A 172 12.25 3.12 2.63
CA VAL A 172 13.44 3.99 2.64
C VAL A 172 13.52 4.79 3.93
N ILE A 173 12.42 5.40 4.37
CA ILE A 173 12.36 6.16 5.65
C ILE A 173 12.66 5.22 6.83
N ASN A 174 12.19 3.99 6.80
CA ASN A 174 12.41 2.98 7.83
C ASN A 174 13.90 2.73 8.15
N LYS A 175 14.78 2.90 7.16
CA LYS A 175 16.24 2.73 7.31
C LYS A 175 16.97 4.03 7.69
N GLN A 176 16.27 5.18 7.71
CA GLN A 176 16.89 6.46 8.02
C GLN A 176 16.93 6.73 9.51
N LYS A 177 17.97 7.43 9.95
CA LYS A 177 18.13 7.88 11.34
C LYS A 177 17.42 9.19 11.64
N ARG A 178 17.11 9.98 10.61
CA ARG A 178 16.47 11.29 10.75
C ARG A 178 15.86 11.79 9.44
N TYR A 179 15.01 12.78 9.56
CA TYR A 179 14.42 13.44 8.39
C TYR A 179 15.47 14.25 7.61
N TYR A 180 15.48 14.08 6.31
CA TYR A 180 16.50 14.68 5.44
C TYR A 180 16.37 16.22 5.29
N LYS A 181 15.18 16.80 5.55
CA LYS A 181 14.95 18.25 5.51
C LYS A 181 15.11 18.92 6.88
N ASP A 182 15.05 18.16 7.98
CA ASP A 182 15.21 18.67 9.33
C ASP A 182 15.96 17.69 10.22
N ALA A 183 17.20 18.03 10.54
CA ALA A 183 18.06 17.19 11.37
C ALA A 183 17.61 17.06 12.83
N ASN A 184 16.64 17.84 13.29
CA ASN A 184 16.06 17.71 14.64
C ASN A 184 14.95 16.63 14.71
N GLN A 185 14.52 16.10 13.57
CA GLN A 185 13.52 15.04 13.50
C GLN A 185 14.23 13.67 13.37
N ASP A 186 14.46 13.03 14.51
CA ASP A 186 15.06 11.70 14.56
C ASP A 186 14.03 10.59 14.27
N PHE A 187 14.48 9.53 13.61
CA PHE A 187 13.72 8.32 13.32
C PHE A 187 14.36 7.10 13.98
N ASN A 188 13.53 6.23 14.54
CA ASN A 188 13.96 4.97 15.13
C ASN A 188 12.99 3.83 14.76
N PHE A 189 12.71 3.70 13.49
CA PHE A 189 11.75 2.71 13.00
C PHE A 189 12.36 1.30 12.94
N ASN A 190 13.22 1.02 11.99
CA ASN A 190 13.97 -0.24 11.81
C ASN A 190 13.09 -1.51 11.82
N PHE A 191 11.90 -1.46 11.20
CA PHE A 191 11.00 -2.59 11.07
C PHE A 191 11.50 -3.60 10.03
N SER A 192 11.21 -4.89 10.25
CA SER A 192 11.55 -5.98 9.33
C SER A 192 10.49 -6.12 8.23
N ILE A 193 10.48 -5.19 7.28
CA ILE A 193 9.58 -5.23 6.12
C ILE A 193 10.20 -6.13 5.06
N LYS A 194 9.55 -7.27 4.74
CA LYS A 194 10.06 -8.31 3.83
C LYS A 194 9.51 -8.20 2.43
N GLY A 195 8.29 -7.71 2.30
CA GLY A 195 7.60 -7.69 1.02
C GLY A 195 6.75 -6.45 0.81
N ILE A 196 6.57 -6.10 -0.45
CA ILE A 196 5.74 -4.99 -0.89
C ILE A 196 4.87 -5.41 -2.06
N VAL A 197 3.60 -5.06 -1.99
CA VAL A 197 2.66 -5.17 -3.11
C VAL A 197 2.23 -3.78 -3.53
N GLU A 198 2.36 -3.48 -4.80
CA GLU A 198 1.84 -2.26 -5.40
C GLU A 198 0.68 -2.58 -6.33
N ILE A 199 -0.45 -1.93 -6.11
CA ILE A 199 -1.65 -2.04 -6.95
C ILE A 199 -1.80 -0.71 -7.68
N ALA A 200 -1.64 -0.73 -9.01
CA ALA A 200 -1.81 0.45 -9.86
C ALA A 200 -1.14 1.72 -9.29
N PRO A 201 0.16 1.67 -8.93
CA PRO A 201 0.82 2.75 -8.20
C PRO A 201 0.98 3.98 -9.07
N THR A 202 0.88 5.16 -8.46
CA THR A 202 1.22 6.42 -9.11
C THR A 202 2.71 6.55 -9.40
N ALA A 203 3.07 7.56 -10.21
CA ALA A 203 4.44 7.78 -10.65
C ALA A 203 5.38 7.98 -9.46
N PHE A 204 6.60 7.58 -9.70
CA PHE A 204 7.66 7.50 -8.72
C PHE A 204 8.33 8.85 -8.49
N TYR A 205 8.33 9.32 -7.24
CA TYR A 205 9.21 10.41 -6.82
C TYR A 205 10.15 9.88 -5.73
N SER A 206 11.45 10.10 -5.92
CA SER A 206 12.41 9.92 -4.85
C SER A 206 12.26 11.06 -3.82
N MET A 207 12.88 10.91 -2.67
CA MET A 207 13.03 12.01 -1.73
C MET A 207 13.79 13.21 -2.33
N HIS A 208 14.56 12.97 -3.36
CA HIS A 208 15.26 13.97 -4.17
C HIS A 208 14.67 13.96 -5.57
N LYS A 209 14.13 15.08 -6.02
CA LYS A 209 13.36 15.25 -7.26
C LYS A 209 13.95 14.63 -8.53
N ASP A 210 15.23 14.31 -8.53
CA ASP A 210 16.00 13.90 -9.72
C ASP A 210 16.58 12.47 -9.64
N LYS A 211 16.28 11.71 -8.59
CA LYS A 211 16.78 10.33 -8.48
C LYS A 211 15.64 9.33 -8.31
N PRO A 212 15.63 8.22 -9.05
CA PRO A 212 14.67 7.14 -8.79
C PRO A 212 14.87 6.58 -7.37
N LEU A 213 13.80 6.09 -6.76
CA LEU A 213 13.88 5.37 -5.49
C LEU A 213 14.51 4.00 -5.75
N GLU A 214 15.63 3.74 -5.19
CA GLU A 214 16.27 2.45 -5.26
C GLU A 214 15.77 1.58 -4.09
N LEU A 215 15.25 0.42 -4.42
CA LEU A 215 14.88 -0.61 -3.46
C LEU A 215 15.83 -1.78 -3.58
N GLU A 216 16.27 -2.29 -2.45
CA GLU A 216 17.18 -3.44 -2.40
C GLU A 216 16.65 -4.51 -1.45
N ASN A 217 16.81 -5.76 -1.89
CA ASN A 217 16.65 -6.93 -1.04
C ASN A 217 15.27 -7.00 -0.36
N ILE A 218 14.21 -6.79 -1.17
CA ILE A 218 12.81 -6.89 -0.77
C ILE A 218 12.01 -7.66 -1.82
N ASP A 219 11.09 -8.50 -1.39
CA ASP A 219 10.17 -9.16 -2.30
C ASP A 219 9.14 -8.17 -2.84
N TYR A 220 8.81 -8.27 -4.14
CA TYR A 220 7.98 -7.28 -4.81
C TYR A 220 6.91 -7.91 -5.70
N LEU A 221 5.68 -7.39 -5.62
CA LEU A 221 4.59 -7.70 -6.53
C LEU A 221 3.94 -6.42 -7.06
N LEU A 222 3.82 -6.32 -8.39
CA LEU A 222 3.03 -5.29 -9.06
C LEU A 222 1.78 -5.88 -9.69
N LEU A 223 0.61 -5.31 -9.41
CA LEU A 223 -0.64 -5.54 -10.12
C LEU A 223 -1.03 -4.28 -10.90
N GLN A 224 -1.16 -4.37 -12.22
CA GLN A 224 -1.49 -3.23 -13.07
C GLN A 224 -2.67 -3.54 -13.98
N GLY A 225 -3.67 -2.66 -14.01
CA GLY A 225 -4.80 -2.72 -14.94
C GLY A 225 -4.46 -2.14 -16.31
N GLY A 226 -4.89 -2.81 -17.37
CA GLY A 226 -4.71 -2.30 -18.73
C GLY A 226 -5.74 -1.25 -19.15
N TYR A 227 -6.85 -1.17 -18.45
CA TYR A 227 -7.89 -0.13 -18.60
C TYR A 227 -7.87 0.85 -17.42
N ASP A 228 -6.72 1.03 -16.80
CA ASP A 228 -6.51 2.06 -15.78
C ASP A 228 -6.61 3.45 -16.45
N GLN A 229 -7.63 4.22 -16.07
CA GLN A 229 -7.89 5.56 -16.63
C GLN A 229 -7.41 6.67 -15.69
N ASP A 230 -6.93 6.32 -14.49
CA ASP A 230 -6.32 7.25 -13.54
C ASP A 230 -4.79 7.21 -13.67
N VAL A 231 -4.19 6.02 -13.58
CA VAL A 231 -2.73 5.83 -13.67
C VAL A 231 -2.37 4.99 -14.91
N PHE A 232 -2.36 5.62 -16.06
CA PHE A 232 -2.11 4.97 -17.34
C PHE A 232 -0.62 4.80 -17.72
N SER A 233 0.29 5.30 -16.89
CA SER A 233 1.73 5.36 -17.19
C SER A 233 2.52 4.10 -16.84
N MET A 234 1.91 3.05 -16.27
CA MET A 234 2.58 1.85 -15.74
C MET A 234 3.82 2.19 -14.87
N ALA A 235 3.68 3.17 -14.00
CA ALA A 235 4.80 3.68 -13.20
C ALA A 235 5.48 2.60 -12.34
N GLY A 236 4.75 1.56 -11.93
CA GLY A 236 5.28 0.42 -11.18
C GLY A 236 6.33 -0.40 -11.94
N SER A 237 6.30 -0.41 -13.29
CA SER A 237 7.30 -1.14 -14.07
C SER A 237 8.71 -0.58 -13.89
N ARG A 238 8.84 0.75 -13.73
CA ARG A 238 10.13 1.38 -13.46
C ARG A 238 10.69 0.97 -12.10
N LYS A 239 9.83 0.81 -11.08
CA LYS A 239 10.24 0.31 -9.76
C LYS A 239 10.70 -1.13 -9.84
N TYR A 240 9.99 -1.98 -10.58
CA TYR A 240 10.39 -3.35 -10.84
C TYR A 240 11.82 -3.42 -11.41
N ASN A 241 12.14 -2.58 -12.40
CA ASN A 241 13.46 -2.55 -13.01
C ASN A 241 14.54 -2.02 -12.06
N ASN A 242 14.21 -1.02 -11.23
CA ASN A 242 15.14 -0.40 -10.27
C ASN A 242 15.23 -1.14 -8.91
N LEU A 243 14.62 -2.32 -8.79
CA LEU A 243 14.76 -3.15 -7.61
C LEU A 243 15.86 -4.18 -7.84
N HIS A 244 16.86 -4.19 -6.98
CA HIS A 244 18.04 -5.03 -7.08
C HIS A 244 18.18 -5.99 -5.90
N PHE A 245 18.71 -7.19 -6.17
CA PHE A 245 19.05 -8.17 -5.15
C PHE A 245 20.56 -8.24 -5.02
N THR A 246 21.07 -7.72 -3.91
CA THR A 246 22.52 -7.52 -3.68
C THR A 246 23.06 -8.39 -2.56
N ASP A 247 22.19 -8.96 -1.71
CA ASP A 247 22.58 -9.87 -0.64
C ASP A 247 22.56 -11.35 -1.11
N THR A 248 22.80 -12.27 -0.17
CA THR A 248 22.84 -13.71 -0.46
C THR A 248 21.52 -14.43 -0.19
N ASN A 249 20.50 -13.71 0.26
CA ASN A 249 19.20 -14.31 0.55
C ASN A 249 18.40 -14.50 -0.73
N PHE A 250 17.37 -15.35 -0.63
CA PHE A 250 16.44 -15.51 -1.73
C PHE A 250 15.40 -14.40 -1.71
N HIS A 251 15.36 -13.64 -2.80
CA HIS A 251 14.36 -12.60 -3.07
C HIS A 251 13.74 -12.82 -4.44
N PHE A 252 12.55 -12.27 -4.63
CA PHE A 252 11.85 -12.34 -5.91
C PHE A 252 11.01 -11.10 -6.19
N LYS A 253 10.79 -10.83 -7.47
CA LYS A 253 9.91 -9.76 -7.94
C LYS A 253 9.01 -10.27 -9.07
N SER A 254 7.75 -9.84 -9.07
CA SER A 254 6.76 -10.26 -10.07
C SER A 254 5.87 -9.10 -10.48
N VAL A 255 5.45 -9.12 -11.73
CA VAL A 255 4.44 -8.20 -12.29
C VAL A 255 3.32 -9.02 -12.89
N LEU A 256 2.08 -8.63 -12.65
CA LEU A 256 0.92 -9.09 -13.40
C LEU A 256 0.20 -7.89 -14.02
N TYR A 257 0.22 -7.82 -15.34
CA TYR A 257 -0.61 -6.93 -16.13
C TYR A 257 -1.94 -7.61 -16.46
N ILE A 258 -3.05 -6.96 -16.14
CA ILE A 258 -4.42 -7.50 -16.26
C ILE A 258 -5.17 -6.65 -17.30
N TYR A 259 -5.28 -7.13 -18.53
CA TYR A 259 -5.78 -6.34 -19.65
C TYR A 259 -7.13 -5.65 -19.39
N ALA A 260 -8.13 -6.37 -18.86
CA ALA A 260 -9.48 -5.84 -18.66
C ALA A 260 -9.73 -5.25 -17.26
N ALA A 261 -8.70 -4.95 -16.48
CA ALA A 261 -8.81 -4.34 -15.16
C ALA A 261 -8.67 -2.81 -15.24
N ASN A 262 -9.40 -2.10 -14.40
CA ASN A 262 -9.27 -0.65 -14.22
C ASN A 262 -8.57 -0.31 -12.89
N HIS A 263 -8.42 0.99 -12.59
CA HIS A 263 -7.81 1.46 -11.35
C HIS A 263 -8.67 1.12 -10.12
N GLY A 264 -9.93 1.55 -10.14
CA GLY A 264 -10.76 1.58 -8.93
C GLY A 264 -11.24 0.24 -8.42
N GLN A 265 -11.52 -0.75 -9.28
CA GLN A 265 -12.17 -2.00 -8.87
C GLN A 265 -11.31 -2.94 -8.02
N PHE A 266 -10.03 -2.63 -7.79
CA PHE A 266 -9.21 -3.30 -6.76
C PHE A 266 -9.64 -2.96 -5.33
N SER A 267 -10.37 -1.85 -5.15
CA SER A 267 -11.04 -1.48 -3.92
C SER A 267 -12.55 -1.66 -4.05
N THR A 268 -13.24 -2.10 -3.01
CA THR A 268 -14.70 -2.15 -3.01
C THR A 268 -15.33 -0.77 -2.80
N ALA A 269 -14.58 0.18 -2.23
CA ALA A 269 -15.03 1.54 -1.99
C ALA A 269 -14.98 2.41 -3.26
N TRP A 270 -14.09 2.08 -4.20
CA TRP A 270 -13.97 2.81 -5.46
C TRP A 270 -14.81 2.19 -6.55
N GLY A 271 -15.00 2.45 -7.65
CA GLY A 271 -15.93 1.84 -8.60
C GLY A 271 -15.31 1.54 -9.96
N ARG A 272 -16.17 1.42 -10.95
CA ARG A 272 -15.79 1.19 -12.33
C ARG A 272 -15.28 2.44 -13.06
N LYS A 273 -15.48 3.64 -12.47
CA LYS A 273 -15.15 4.92 -13.10
C LYS A 273 -13.95 5.49 -12.37
N ASP A 274 -12.80 5.44 -13.00
CA ASP A 274 -11.53 5.88 -12.42
C ASP A 274 -11.39 7.40 -12.33
N ILE A 275 -12.22 8.14 -13.09
CA ILE A 275 -12.22 9.60 -13.09
C ILE A 275 -13.61 10.15 -12.77
N PRO A 276 -13.73 11.35 -12.15
CA PRO A 276 -15.02 11.91 -11.75
C PRO A 276 -15.87 12.39 -12.94
N PHE A 277 -17.16 12.59 -12.67
CA PHE A 277 -18.05 13.27 -13.61
C PHE A 277 -17.59 14.74 -13.78
N PRO A 278 -17.69 15.33 -15.00
CA PRO A 278 -18.32 14.80 -16.20
C PRO A 278 -17.45 13.89 -17.09
N TYR A 279 -16.14 13.86 -16.86
CA TYR A 279 -15.20 13.13 -17.74
C TYR A 279 -15.43 11.62 -17.75
N SER A 280 -15.91 11.06 -16.65
CA SER A 280 -16.26 9.63 -16.57
C SER A 280 -17.36 9.20 -17.56
N ALA A 281 -18.17 10.13 -18.08
CA ALA A 281 -19.17 9.84 -19.12
C ALA A 281 -18.55 9.48 -20.48
N LEU A 282 -17.27 9.83 -20.69
CA LEU A 282 -16.53 9.54 -21.93
C LEU A 282 -15.76 8.21 -21.87
N LEU A 283 -15.74 7.53 -20.72
CA LEU A 283 -15.02 6.27 -20.56
C LEU A 283 -15.75 5.13 -21.28
N ASN A 284 -15.00 4.35 -22.07
CA ASN A 284 -15.50 3.07 -22.59
C ASN A 284 -15.34 1.97 -21.53
N LEU A 285 -16.39 1.69 -20.79
CA LEU A 285 -16.40 0.67 -19.74
C LEU A 285 -16.77 -0.73 -20.25
N THR A 286 -17.07 -0.90 -21.54
CA THR A 286 -17.49 -2.19 -22.13
C THR A 286 -16.45 -3.30 -21.99
N PRO A 287 -15.12 -3.04 -22.17
CA PRO A 287 -14.11 -4.08 -22.07
C PRO A 287 -13.75 -4.47 -20.63
N LEU A 288 -14.19 -3.69 -19.62
CA LEU A 288 -13.83 -3.96 -18.23
C LEU A 288 -14.47 -5.26 -17.74
N MET A 289 -13.68 -6.08 -17.07
CA MET A 289 -14.20 -7.17 -16.26
C MET A 289 -15.03 -6.61 -15.09
N ASP A 290 -15.84 -7.47 -14.50
CA ASP A 290 -16.54 -7.11 -13.26
C ASP A 290 -15.57 -6.96 -12.09
N GLY A 291 -15.98 -6.19 -11.07
CA GLY A 291 -15.13 -5.91 -9.93
C GLY A 291 -14.85 -7.14 -9.07
N GLU A 292 -15.74 -8.12 -9.04
CA GLU A 292 -15.51 -9.38 -8.31
C GLU A 292 -14.38 -10.18 -8.97
N GLY A 293 -14.41 -10.32 -10.28
CA GLY A 293 -13.35 -10.97 -11.04
C GLY A 293 -12.00 -10.28 -10.85
N GLN A 294 -11.96 -8.94 -10.90
CA GLN A 294 -10.73 -8.18 -10.67
C GLN A 294 -10.19 -8.38 -9.24
N ARG A 295 -11.03 -8.33 -8.24
CA ARG A 295 -10.66 -8.60 -6.84
C ARG A 295 -10.26 -10.06 -6.61
N LYS A 296 -10.85 -11.01 -7.32
CA LYS A 296 -10.44 -12.41 -7.26
C LYS A 296 -9.00 -12.61 -7.73
N ILE A 297 -8.59 -11.87 -8.76
CA ILE A 297 -7.19 -11.86 -9.23
C ILE A 297 -6.29 -11.30 -8.13
N ALA A 298 -6.65 -10.15 -7.54
CA ALA A 298 -5.89 -9.53 -6.45
C ALA A 298 -5.75 -10.50 -5.26
N GLN A 299 -6.84 -11.14 -4.81
CA GLN A 299 -6.80 -12.16 -3.76
C GLN A 299 -5.83 -13.30 -4.08
N THR A 300 -5.87 -13.81 -5.31
CA THR A 300 -5.03 -14.94 -5.72
C THR A 300 -3.56 -14.57 -5.69
N TYR A 301 -3.19 -13.45 -6.32
CA TYR A 301 -1.79 -13.07 -6.46
C TYR A 301 -1.19 -12.50 -5.19
N ILE A 302 -1.92 -11.66 -4.46
CA ILE A 302 -1.45 -11.09 -3.20
C ILE A 302 -1.28 -12.19 -2.14
N SER A 303 -2.25 -13.12 -2.03
CA SER A 303 -2.10 -14.21 -1.05
C SER A 303 -0.97 -15.18 -1.42
N ALA A 304 -0.77 -15.49 -2.71
CA ALA A 304 0.37 -16.31 -3.15
C ALA A 304 1.71 -15.63 -2.88
N PHE A 305 1.79 -14.32 -3.13
CA PHE A 305 2.96 -13.50 -2.84
C PHE A 305 3.29 -13.49 -1.35
N LEU A 306 2.32 -13.18 -0.51
CA LEU A 306 2.51 -13.11 0.94
C LEU A 306 2.87 -14.48 1.54
N ASP A 307 2.24 -15.55 1.08
CA ASP A 307 2.60 -16.92 1.51
C ASP A 307 4.06 -17.26 1.13
N ALA A 308 4.54 -16.83 -0.04
CA ALA A 308 5.93 -17.06 -0.44
C ALA A 308 6.92 -16.16 0.33
N SER A 309 6.59 -14.86 0.48
CA SER A 309 7.47 -13.87 1.08
C SER A 309 7.54 -13.97 2.60
N LEU A 310 6.39 -14.04 3.28
CA LEU A 310 6.33 -13.98 4.75
C LEU A 310 6.30 -15.36 5.43
N LYS A 311 5.84 -16.41 4.73
CA LYS A 311 5.75 -17.77 5.29
C LYS A 311 6.69 -18.77 4.63
N GLY A 312 7.49 -18.32 3.66
CA GLY A 312 8.47 -19.16 2.96
C GLY A 312 7.87 -20.29 2.12
N LYS A 313 6.57 -20.21 1.76
CA LYS A 313 5.87 -21.24 0.95
C LYS A 313 6.22 -21.08 -0.53
N LYS A 314 7.42 -21.53 -0.92
CA LYS A 314 7.96 -21.36 -2.28
C LYS A 314 7.14 -22.04 -3.39
N GLU A 315 6.29 -23.00 -3.07
CA GLU A 315 5.35 -23.61 -4.03
C GLU A 315 4.40 -22.57 -4.66
N ASN A 316 4.08 -21.49 -3.95
CA ASN A 316 3.24 -20.40 -4.44
C ASN A 316 3.93 -19.53 -5.49
N LEU A 317 5.26 -19.58 -5.61
CA LEU A 317 5.99 -18.89 -6.67
C LEU A 317 5.59 -19.34 -8.07
N SER A 318 5.10 -20.55 -8.22
CA SER A 318 4.65 -21.10 -9.51
C SER A 318 3.61 -20.21 -10.20
N ILE A 319 2.63 -19.71 -9.44
CA ILE A 319 1.57 -18.81 -9.96
C ILE A 319 2.15 -17.46 -10.33
N LEU A 320 3.14 -16.95 -9.58
CA LEU A 320 3.80 -15.68 -9.83
C LEU A 320 4.72 -15.75 -11.06
N LYS A 321 5.26 -16.95 -11.36
CA LYS A 321 6.10 -17.22 -12.55
C LYS A 321 5.28 -17.39 -13.82
N ASP A 322 4.11 -18.02 -13.72
CA ASP A 322 3.28 -18.35 -14.87
C ASP A 322 1.80 -18.24 -14.53
N TYR A 323 1.15 -17.18 -15.00
CA TYR A 323 -0.28 -16.94 -14.79
C TYR A 323 -1.18 -18.08 -15.28
N ARG A 324 -0.70 -18.90 -16.23
CA ARG A 324 -1.46 -20.03 -16.77
C ARG A 324 -1.76 -21.09 -15.71
N LEU A 325 -0.97 -21.16 -14.66
CA LEU A 325 -1.19 -22.06 -13.52
C LEU A 325 -2.34 -21.59 -12.62
N ALA A 326 -2.70 -20.30 -12.69
CA ALA A 326 -3.84 -19.73 -11.97
C ALA A 326 -5.17 -19.82 -12.77
N LYS A 327 -5.19 -20.31 -14.01
CA LYS A 327 -6.38 -20.29 -14.91
C LYS A 327 -7.64 -20.94 -14.35
N ALA A 328 -7.52 -21.87 -13.42
CA ALA A 328 -8.67 -22.51 -12.76
C ALA A 328 -9.28 -21.60 -11.67
N ILE A 329 -8.56 -20.57 -11.22
CA ILE A 329 -8.92 -19.73 -10.08
C ILE A 329 -9.34 -18.34 -10.54
N ILE A 330 -8.61 -17.75 -11.49
CA ILE A 330 -8.84 -16.38 -11.98
C ILE A 330 -9.79 -16.36 -13.19
N PRO A 331 -10.49 -15.25 -13.47
CA PRO A 331 -11.33 -15.10 -14.65
C PRO A 331 -10.58 -15.33 -15.95
N LYS A 332 -11.30 -15.74 -17.00
CA LYS A 332 -10.73 -15.80 -18.36
C LYS A 332 -10.42 -14.39 -18.85
N GLY A 333 -9.22 -14.19 -19.39
CA GLY A 333 -8.78 -12.88 -19.88
C GLY A 333 -7.38 -12.93 -20.46
N TYR A 334 -6.88 -11.75 -20.82
CA TYR A 334 -5.51 -11.58 -21.26
C TYR A 334 -4.67 -11.06 -20.10
N TYR A 335 -3.61 -11.79 -19.80
CA TYR A 335 -2.67 -11.49 -18.73
C TYR A 335 -1.26 -11.55 -19.27
N PHE A 336 -0.41 -10.68 -18.77
CA PHE A 336 1.03 -10.73 -19.00
C PHE A 336 1.72 -10.71 -17.65
N ASN A 337 2.66 -11.61 -17.45
CA ASN A 337 3.45 -11.61 -16.24
C ASN A 337 4.95 -11.61 -16.54
N GLN A 338 5.68 -10.97 -15.64
CA GLN A 338 7.14 -11.00 -15.58
C GLN A 338 7.53 -11.46 -14.19
N TYR A 339 8.60 -12.21 -14.09
CA TYR A 339 9.13 -12.73 -12.83
C TYR A 339 10.64 -12.79 -12.89
N GLU A 340 11.28 -12.39 -11.80
CA GLU A 340 12.70 -12.55 -11.55
C GLU A 340 12.93 -12.94 -10.10
N ASP A 341 14.00 -13.68 -9.83
CA ASP A 341 14.46 -13.95 -8.46
C ASP A 341 15.98 -13.77 -8.37
N SER A 342 16.54 -13.86 -7.15
CA SER A 342 17.98 -13.67 -6.92
C SER A 342 18.88 -14.70 -7.63
N GLY A 343 18.30 -15.76 -8.19
CA GLY A 343 19.00 -16.73 -9.05
C GLY A 343 18.97 -16.39 -10.54
N PHE A 344 18.20 -15.35 -10.93
CA PHE A 344 18.05 -14.95 -12.32
C PHE A 344 19.35 -14.33 -12.86
N LYS A 345 19.74 -14.72 -14.08
CA LYS A 345 20.90 -14.17 -14.76
C LYS A 345 20.50 -13.71 -16.16
N TYR A 346 20.74 -12.45 -16.44
CA TYR A 346 20.63 -11.93 -17.80
C TYR A 346 21.71 -12.53 -18.68
N ILE A 347 21.33 -13.04 -19.86
CA ILE A 347 22.28 -13.42 -20.92
C ILE A 347 22.54 -12.19 -21.79
N ALA A 348 21.51 -11.39 -22.06
CA ALA A 348 21.55 -10.09 -22.69
C ALA A 348 20.33 -9.30 -22.20
N ASP A 349 20.50 -8.06 -21.79
CA ASP A 349 19.44 -7.18 -21.31
C ASP A 349 19.06 -6.11 -22.34
N TYR A 350 19.90 -5.93 -23.37
CA TYR A 350 19.72 -4.92 -24.43
C TYR A 350 19.66 -3.46 -23.93
N GLU A 351 20.16 -3.20 -22.72
CA GLU A 351 20.21 -1.89 -22.10
C GLU A 351 21.57 -1.17 -22.32
N GLU A 352 22.48 -1.79 -23.05
CA GLU A 352 23.87 -1.33 -23.21
C GLU A 352 24.01 0.00 -23.95
N ASP A 353 22.97 0.42 -24.69
CA ASP A 353 22.99 1.60 -25.56
C ASP A 353 22.16 2.78 -25.04
N LEU A 354 21.71 2.77 -23.80
CA LEU A 354 20.91 3.88 -23.25
C LEU A 354 21.72 5.12 -22.87
N ASP A 355 23.03 5.05 -22.94
CA ASP A 355 23.99 6.15 -22.67
C ASP A 355 24.53 6.79 -23.96
N VAL A 356 23.68 7.04 -24.96
CA VAL A 356 24.09 7.78 -26.17
C VAL A 356 23.66 9.24 -26.11
#